data_4ead1b8488724c8c475c8dface91fee3
#
_entry.id   4ead1b8488724c8c475c8dface91fee3
#
_cell.length_a   1.000
_cell.length_b   1.000
_cell.length_c   1.000
_cell.angle_alpha   90.00
_cell.angle_beta   90.00
_cell.angle_gamma   90.00
#
_symmetry.space_group_name_H-M   'P 1'
#
loop_
_entity.id
_entity.type
_entity.pdbx_description
1 polymer ?
#
loop_
_entity_poly.entity_id
_entity_poly.type
_entity_poly.pdbx_seq_one_letter_code
_entity_poly.pdbx_strand_id
1 'polypeptide(L)'
;ERVYMGFLGSKLKAMRNEDLKWKEKFDYNVGLDFNIGRLFSMKFDYYIGKTKNNLLDFDIPTYTGFKTVKENVGDVENKGFDPRLSITPWNMPRERAYFTITTAISRNKNKITGVSAAMQNYNDKQDEVASSVFYNKPVQKYYDGVSLDAIWAVRSLGIDPTNGQEIYLDKKGNRTYTYRVSDQVVCGDKLPDFQGTAGFMFSYKGIELNATFRFQYGAQMYNQTLVDKVENASLKGNVDKRVYDGRWRNPGDLKPYKTLGNQWVAEEGEY
;
A
#
# COMPACT_ATOMS: atom_id res chain seq x y z
N GLU A 1 1.33 35.12 2.94
CA GLU A 1 1.19 36.22 3.90
C GLU A 1 -0.12 36.95 3.58
N ARG A 2 -1.00 37.07 4.58
CA ARG A 2 -2.22 37.88 4.44
C ARG A 2 -2.05 39.13 5.32
N VAL A 3 -2.06 40.26 4.67
CA VAL A 3 -2.03 41.56 5.35
C VAL A 3 -3.48 41.95 5.70
N TYR A 4 -3.78 42.19 6.97
CA TYR A 4 -5.05 42.71 7.43
C TYR A 4 -4.81 44.08 8.05
N MET A 5 -5.45 45.13 7.50
CA MET A 5 -5.30 46.52 7.93
C MET A 5 -3.83 47.01 8.07
N GLY A 6 -2.93 46.57 7.18
CA GLY A 6 -1.51 46.94 7.23
C GLY A 6 -0.63 46.13 8.21
N PHE A 7 -1.23 45.20 8.95
CA PHE A 7 -0.51 44.32 9.88
C PHE A 7 -0.26 42.93 9.26
N LEU A 8 0.95 42.41 9.46
CA LEU A 8 1.31 41.05 9.11
C LEU A 8 0.66 40.07 10.09
N GLY A 9 -0.33 39.34 9.63
CA GLY A 9 -0.95 38.26 10.42
C GLY A 9 -0.12 37.00 10.39
N SER A 10 0.04 36.33 11.52
CA SER A 10 0.60 34.98 11.59
C SER A 10 -0.54 33.94 11.62
N LYS A 11 -0.37 32.86 10.84
CA LYS A 11 -1.28 31.71 10.85
C LYS A 11 -0.53 30.50 11.41
N LEU A 12 -1.10 29.86 12.41
CA LEU A 12 -0.59 28.58 12.90
C LEU A 12 -0.71 27.54 11.76
N LYS A 13 0.40 26.92 11.40
CA LYS A 13 0.46 25.91 10.33
C LYS A 13 0.19 24.50 10.83
N ALA A 14 0.60 24.21 12.05
CA ALA A 14 0.48 22.88 12.63
C ALA A 14 0.15 22.98 14.11
N MET A 15 -0.53 21.97 14.62
CA MET A 15 -0.77 21.81 16.05
C MET A 15 0.56 21.44 16.74
N ARG A 16 0.81 22.05 17.89
CA ARG A 16 1.98 21.73 18.72
C ARG A 16 1.79 20.39 19.40
N ASN A 17 2.82 19.55 19.39
CA ASN A 17 2.92 18.36 20.21
C ASN A 17 4.19 18.45 21.06
N GLU A 18 4.02 18.56 22.37
CA GLU A 18 5.13 18.74 23.32
C GLU A 18 5.89 17.44 23.61
N ASP A 19 5.25 16.30 23.40
CA ASP A 19 5.82 14.96 23.61
C ASP A 19 6.61 14.45 22.42
N LEU A 20 6.75 15.27 21.38
CA LEU A 20 7.40 14.87 20.13
C LEU A 20 8.89 14.64 20.35
N LYS A 21 9.34 13.41 20.06
CA LYS A 21 10.74 13.00 20.09
C LYS A 21 11.37 13.11 18.71
N TRP A 22 12.66 13.40 18.67
CA TRP A 22 13.42 13.41 17.43
C TRP A 22 13.47 12.01 16.82
N LYS A 23 13.31 11.98 15.52
CA LYS A 23 13.52 10.77 14.71
C LYS A 23 15.01 10.48 14.62
N GLU A 24 15.40 9.26 15.00
CA GLU A 24 16.77 8.75 14.86
C GLU A 24 16.80 7.67 13.78
N LYS A 25 17.81 7.72 12.92
CA LYS A 25 17.98 6.72 11.87
C LYS A 25 19.40 6.16 11.90
N PHE A 26 19.48 4.83 11.94
CA PHE A 26 20.72 4.07 11.86
C PHE A 26 20.68 3.23 10.59
N ASP A 27 21.64 3.45 9.69
CA ASP A 27 21.76 2.71 8.44
C ASP A 27 23.05 1.91 8.43
N TYR A 28 22.93 0.62 8.16
CA TYR A 28 24.05 -0.30 7.90
C TYR A 28 23.96 -0.69 6.43
N ASN A 29 25.05 -0.49 5.69
CA ASN A 29 25.13 -0.84 4.28
C ASN A 29 26.43 -1.63 4.03
N VAL A 30 26.29 -2.71 3.25
CA VAL A 30 27.43 -3.49 2.74
C VAL A 30 27.27 -3.59 1.24
N GLY A 31 28.25 -3.04 0.50
CA GLY A 31 28.29 -3.03 -0.95
C GLY A 31 29.43 -3.85 -1.52
N LEU A 32 29.19 -4.44 -2.69
CA LEU A 32 30.18 -5.14 -3.48
C LEU A 32 30.14 -4.63 -4.93
N ASP A 33 31.26 -4.11 -5.40
CA ASP A 33 31.45 -3.71 -6.79
C ASP A 33 32.43 -4.67 -7.47
N PHE A 34 31.99 -5.28 -8.55
CA PHE A 34 32.77 -6.26 -9.29
C PHE A 34 32.74 -5.92 -10.79
N ASN A 35 33.93 -5.83 -11.40
CA ASN A 35 34.09 -5.48 -12.80
C ASN A 35 35.06 -6.44 -13.50
N ILE A 36 34.68 -6.95 -14.67
CA ILE A 36 35.56 -7.71 -15.57
C ILE A 36 35.75 -6.93 -16.85
N GLY A 37 36.85 -6.19 -16.94
CA GLY A 37 37.15 -5.35 -18.08
C GLY A 37 36.01 -4.42 -18.45
N ARG A 38 35.62 -4.40 -19.73
CA ARG A 38 34.46 -3.64 -20.25
C ARG A 38 33.23 -4.51 -20.53
N LEU A 39 33.33 -5.82 -20.22
CA LEU A 39 32.30 -6.77 -20.59
C LEU A 39 31.22 -6.93 -19.53
N PHE A 40 31.62 -6.81 -18.26
CA PHE A 40 30.75 -7.13 -17.15
C PHE A 40 30.99 -6.17 -15.98
N SER A 41 29.92 -5.63 -15.45
CA SER A 41 29.91 -4.82 -14.22
C SER A 41 28.74 -5.23 -13.37
N MET A 42 29.00 -5.53 -12.11
CA MET A 42 27.99 -5.84 -11.11
C MET A 42 28.21 -4.99 -9.87
N LYS A 43 27.13 -4.39 -9.39
CA LYS A 43 27.05 -3.74 -8.08
C LYS A 43 25.98 -4.40 -7.28
N PHE A 44 26.27 -4.71 -6.04
CA PHE A 44 25.35 -5.31 -5.10
C PHE A 44 25.41 -4.55 -3.79
N ASP A 45 24.29 -4.02 -3.35
CA ASP A 45 24.13 -3.34 -2.07
C ASP A 45 23.13 -4.09 -1.22
N TYR A 46 23.50 -4.36 0.03
CA TYR A 46 22.61 -4.87 1.06
C TYR A 46 22.53 -3.86 2.20
N TYR A 47 21.32 -3.53 2.64
CA TYR A 47 21.14 -2.54 3.69
C TYR A 47 20.13 -2.97 4.75
N ILE A 48 20.37 -2.47 5.98
CA ILE A 48 19.43 -2.53 7.09
C ILE A 48 19.36 -1.13 7.68
N GLY A 49 18.19 -0.51 7.59
CA GLY A 49 17.90 0.78 8.20
C GLY A 49 16.95 0.61 9.39
N LYS A 50 17.35 1.10 10.55
CA LYS A 50 16.50 1.15 11.75
C LYS A 50 16.16 2.60 12.05
N THR A 51 14.88 2.90 12.08
CA THR A 51 14.36 4.23 12.40
C THR A 51 13.64 4.14 13.74
N LYS A 52 14.11 4.90 14.73
CA LYS A 52 13.44 5.08 16.02
C LYS A 52 12.59 6.33 16.01
N ASN A 53 11.53 6.32 16.82
CA ASN A 53 10.62 7.46 16.96
C ASN A 53 10.12 7.97 15.60
N ASN A 54 9.75 7.08 14.69
CA ASN A 54 9.26 7.50 13.39
C ASN A 54 8.04 8.42 13.54
N LEU A 55 7.91 9.40 12.65
CA LEU A 55 6.86 10.41 12.70
C LEU A 55 5.82 10.12 11.62
N LEU A 56 4.54 10.14 12.01
CA LEU A 56 3.42 10.14 11.06
C LEU A 56 2.48 11.30 11.37
N ASP A 57 1.76 11.72 10.34
CA ASP A 57 0.68 12.69 10.47
C ASP A 57 -0.62 11.95 10.72
N PHE A 58 -1.26 12.20 11.87
CA PHE A 58 -2.57 11.65 12.20
C PHE A 58 -3.67 12.67 11.95
N ASP A 59 -4.73 12.22 11.29
CA ASP A 59 -5.91 13.05 11.12
C ASP A 59 -6.58 13.32 12.47
N ILE A 60 -6.91 14.58 12.69
CA ILE A 60 -7.60 15.04 13.90
C ILE A 60 -8.92 15.71 13.54
N PRO A 61 -9.89 15.74 14.45
CA PRO A 61 -11.18 16.36 14.21
C PRO A 61 -11.05 17.82 13.76
N THR A 62 -11.82 18.20 12.73
CA THR A 62 -11.74 19.53 12.10
C THR A 62 -12.06 20.69 13.02
N TYR A 63 -12.78 20.47 14.13
CA TYR A 63 -13.05 21.51 15.13
C TYR A 63 -11.79 22.03 15.83
N THR A 64 -10.67 21.29 15.78
CA THR A 64 -9.37 21.75 16.32
C THR A 64 -8.72 22.84 15.48
N GLY A 65 -9.25 23.09 14.26
CA GLY A 65 -8.69 24.04 13.30
C GLY A 65 -7.49 23.49 12.49
N PHE A 66 -7.09 22.26 12.73
CA PHE A 66 -6.00 21.59 12.03
C PHE A 66 -6.51 20.30 11.36
N LYS A 67 -5.82 19.86 10.31
CA LYS A 67 -6.15 18.58 9.64
C LYS A 67 -5.42 17.42 10.32
N THR A 68 -4.16 17.64 10.67
CA THR A 68 -3.29 16.59 11.18
C THR A 68 -2.46 17.09 12.35
N VAL A 69 -2.02 16.16 13.20
CA VAL A 69 -1.00 16.35 14.23
C VAL A 69 0.13 15.33 13.99
N LYS A 70 1.37 15.75 14.28
CA LYS A 70 2.53 14.84 14.21
C LYS A 70 2.69 14.09 15.51
N GLU A 71 2.83 12.77 15.40
CA GLU A 71 3.01 11.86 16.53
C GLU A 71 4.18 10.90 16.26
N ASN A 72 4.87 10.48 17.31
CA ASN A 72 5.82 9.39 17.22
C ASN A 72 5.09 8.07 17.26
N VAL A 73 5.24 7.30 16.18
CA VAL A 73 4.48 6.08 15.96
C VAL A 73 5.22 4.81 16.36
N GLY A 74 6.47 4.96 16.75
CA GLY A 74 7.31 3.83 17.14
C GLY A 74 8.49 3.60 16.22
N ASP A 75 9.01 2.39 16.23
CA ASP A 75 10.24 2.02 15.55
C ASP A 75 9.93 1.22 14.28
N VAL A 76 10.75 1.44 13.24
CA VAL A 76 10.60 0.77 11.95
C VAL A 76 11.95 0.26 11.48
N GLU A 77 11.98 -0.97 11.04
CA GLU A 77 13.14 -1.58 10.38
C GLU A 77 12.87 -1.77 8.88
N ASN A 78 13.81 -1.32 8.05
CA ASN A 78 13.83 -1.55 6.62
C ASN A 78 15.01 -2.44 6.27
N LYS A 79 14.78 -3.49 5.49
CA LYS A 79 15.82 -4.38 4.98
C LYS A 79 15.66 -4.52 3.48
N GLY A 80 16.77 -4.45 2.76
CA GLY A 80 16.70 -4.60 1.33
C GLY A 80 18.04 -4.92 0.69
N PHE A 81 17.96 -5.20 -0.61
CA PHE A 81 19.11 -5.35 -1.47
C PHE A 81 18.84 -4.81 -2.87
N ASP A 82 19.87 -4.29 -3.51
CA ASP A 82 19.80 -3.59 -4.79
C ASP A 82 20.92 -4.06 -5.75
N PRO A 83 20.78 -5.25 -6.39
CA PRO A 83 21.72 -5.67 -7.44
C PRO A 83 21.53 -4.83 -8.71
N ARG A 84 22.64 -4.43 -9.29
CA ARG A 84 22.72 -3.80 -10.61
C ARG A 84 23.71 -4.55 -11.46
N LEU A 85 23.31 -4.90 -12.66
CA LEU A 85 24.10 -5.68 -13.59
C LEU A 85 24.17 -4.94 -14.94
N SER A 86 25.37 -4.86 -15.49
CA SER A 86 25.61 -4.38 -16.86
C SER A 86 26.51 -5.38 -17.58
N ILE A 87 26.04 -5.87 -18.71
CA ILE A 87 26.77 -6.81 -19.56
C ILE A 87 26.88 -6.21 -20.94
N THR A 88 28.11 -6.14 -21.48
CA THR A 88 28.36 -5.68 -22.85
C THR A 88 28.97 -6.83 -23.66
N PRO A 89 28.16 -7.82 -24.11
CA PRO A 89 28.65 -8.99 -24.79
C PRO A 89 29.27 -8.69 -26.16
N TRP A 90 28.93 -7.56 -26.74
CA TRP A 90 29.45 -7.13 -28.02
C TRP A 90 29.96 -5.70 -27.93
N ASN A 91 31.27 -5.54 -28.20
CA ASN A 91 31.92 -4.24 -28.17
C ASN A 91 33.04 -4.20 -29.23
N MET A 92 32.77 -3.55 -30.36
CA MET A 92 33.69 -3.36 -31.51
C MET A 92 33.93 -1.87 -31.74
N PRO A 93 34.86 -1.24 -31.01
CA PRO A 93 35.07 0.22 -31.09
C PRO A 93 35.44 0.72 -32.51
N ARG A 94 36.17 -0.09 -33.29
CA ARG A 94 36.57 0.25 -34.65
C ARG A 94 35.38 0.43 -35.60
N GLU A 95 34.33 -0.34 -35.39
CA GLU A 95 33.08 -0.30 -36.16
C GLU A 95 32.00 0.57 -35.53
N ARG A 96 32.30 1.25 -34.42
CA ARG A 96 31.31 1.97 -33.60
C ARG A 96 30.09 1.11 -33.26
N ALA A 97 30.36 -0.14 -32.91
CA ALA A 97 29.34 -1.13 -32.63
C ALA A 97 29.46 -1.63 -31.19
N TYR A 98 28.37 -1.58 -30.45
CA TYR A 98 28.26 -2.18 -29.13
C TYR A 98 26.83 -2.61 -28.80
N PHE A 99 26.72 -3.59 -27.95
CA PHE A 99 25.43 -4.00 -27.38
C PHE A 99 25.61 -4.18 -25.87
N THR A 100 24.83 -3.44 -25.09
CA THR A 100 24.88 -3.47 -23.63
C THR A 100 23.51 -3.80 -23.08
N ILE A 101 23.42 -4.74 -22.18
CA ILE A 101 22.23 -5.08 -21.42
C ILE A 101 22.45 -4.58 -19.99
N THR A 102 21.45 -3.87 -19.47
CA THR A 102 21.47 -3.36 -18.10
C THR A 102 20.24 -3.83 -17.35
N THR A 103 20.41 -4.27 -16.10
CA THR A 103 19.31 -4.57 -15.21
C THR A 103 19.61 -4.07 -13.81
N ALA A 104 18.59 -3.56 -13.15
CA ALA A 104 18.63 -3.20 -11.74
C ALA A 104 17.38 -3.78 -11.08
N ILE A 105 17.57 -4.49 -9.99
CA ILE A 105 16.48 -5.08 -9.21
C ILE A 105 16.58 -4.49 -7.81
N SER A 106 15.45 -4.17 -7.19
CA SER A 106 15.37 -3.70 -5.82
C SER A 106 14.34 -4.52 -5.06
N ARG A 107 14.69 -4.89 -3.86
CA ARG A 107 13.79 -5.46 -2.88
C ARG A 107 13.92 -4.72 -1.58
N ASN A 108 12.82 -4.22 -1.05
CA ASN A 108 12.74 -3.62 0.28
C ASN A 108 11.61 -4.26 1.07
N LYS A 109 11.85 -4.59 2.32
CA LYS A 109 10.82 -4.99 3.28
C LYS A 109 10.91 -4.07 4.48
N ASN A 110 9.80 -3.47 4.85
CA ASN A 110 9.68 -2.75 6.10
C ASN A 110 8.94 -3.58 7.15
N LYS A 111 9.21 -3.28 8.40
CA LYS A 111 8.59 -3.93 9.54
C LYS A 111 8.56 -2.97 10.72
N ILE A 112 7.42 -2.86 11.36
CA ILE A 112 7.29 -2.17 12.64
C ILE A 112 7.94 -3.04 13.72
N THR A 113 8.83 -2.46 14.53
CA THR A 113 9.58 -3.16 15.59
C THR A 113 9.29 -2.62 16.99
N GLY A 114 8.42 -1.62 17.08
CA GLY A 114 7.95 -1.07 18.35
C GLY A 114 6.78 -0.13 18.10
N VAL A 115 5.64 -0.38 18.73
CA VAL A 115 4.42 0.43 18.63
C VAL A 115 4.32 1.34 19.85
N SER A 116 4.16 2.65 19.63
CA SER A 116 3.93 3.62 20.70
C SER A 116 2.49 3.57 21.23
N ALA A 117 2.26 4.15 22.42
CA ALA A 117 0.91 4.28 22.97
C ALA A 117 0.01 5.15 22.05
N ALA A 118 0.57 6.19 21.41
CA ALA A 118 -0.16 7.00 20.44
C ALA A 118 -0.64 6.18 19.26
N MET A 119 0.17 5.22 18.78
CA MET A 119 -0.21 4.31 17.71
C MET A 119 -1.28 3.31 18.13
N GLN A 120 -1.23 2.82 19.37
CA GLN A 120 -2.29 1.97 19.91
C GLN A 120 -3.62 2.72 19.95
N ASN A 121 -3.63 3.93 20.50
CA ASN A 121 -4.82 4.79 20.49
C ASN A 121 -5.33 5.10 19.08
N TYR A 122 -4.44 5.24 18.10
CA TYR A 122 -4.84 5.39 16.72
C TYR A 122 -5.54 4.14 16.17
N ASN A 123 -5.00 2.95 16.44
CA ASN A 123 -5.62 1.70 16.03
C ASN A 123 -7.04 1.55 16.63
N ASP A 124 -7.22 1.92 17.90
CA ASP A 124 -8.51 1.86 18.58
C ASP A 124 -9.53 2.82 17.93
N LYS A 125 -9.10 4.05 17.63
CA LYS A 125 -9.95 5.00 16.91
C LYS A 125 -10.30 4.53 15.48
N GLN A 126 -9.38 3.84 14.80
CA GLN A 126 -9.67 3.26 13.49
C GLN A 126 -10.73 2.15 13.62
N ASP A 127 -10.71 1.38 14.70
CA ASP A 127 -11.72 0.36 14.97
C ASP A 127 -13.09 0.97 15.25
N GLU A 128 -13.17 2.09 15.98
CA GLU A 128 -14.42 2.85 16.19
C GLU A 128 -14.98 3.38 14.87
N VAL A 129 -14.17 4.07 14.06
CA VAL A 129 -14.58 4.62 12.76
C VAL A 129 -15.08 3.51 11.84
N ALA A 130 -14.36 2.41 11.81
CA ALA A 130 -14.67 1.29 10.94
C ALA A 130 -15.86 0.45 11.44
N SER A 131 -16.25 0.57 12.71
CA SER A 131 -17.47 -0.09 13.26
C SER A 131 -18.75 0.58 12.78
N SER A 132 -18.68 1.78 12.17
CA SER A 132 -19.86 2.40 11.58
C SER A 132 -20.42 1.56 10.42
N VAL A 133 -21.72 1.37 10.38
CA VAL A 133 -22.45 0.50 9.44
C VAL A 133 -22.16 0.84 7.95
N PHE A 134 -21.69 2.05 7.67
CA PHE A 134 -21.42 2.54 6.31
C PHE A 134 -19.93 2.48 5.89
N TYR A 135 -19.06 1.96 6.76
CA TYR A 135 -17.63 1.97 6.46
C TYR A 135 -17.23 0.72 5.68
N ASN A 136 -16.91 0.89 4.39
CA ASN A 136 -16.53 -0.20 3.48
C ASN A 136 -15.08 -0.11 2.98
N LYS A 137 -14.26 0.73 3.63
CA LYS A 137 -12.86 0.93 3.25
C LYS A 137 -11.93 0.16 4.18
N PRO A 138 -10.79 -0.34 3.68
CA PRO A 138 -9.75 -0.87 4.55
C PRO A 138 -9.25 0.23 5.48
N VAL A 139 -9.13 -0.07 6.76
CA VAL A 139 -8.47 0.82 7.71
C VAL A 139 -6.98 0.51 7.76
N GLN A 140 -6.18 1.53 8.00
CA GLN A 140 -4.75 1.35 8.23
C GLN A 140 -4.54 1.09 9.72
N LYS A 141 -3.92 -0.04 10.06
CA LYS A 141 -3.56 -0.40 11.43
C LYS A 141 -2.08 -0.74 11.50
N TYR A 142 -1.51 -0.55 12.67
CA TYR A 142 -0.09 -0.69 12.88
C TYR A 142 0.18 -1.57 14.09
N TYR A 143 0.82 -2.72 13.89
CA TYR A 143 1.18 -3.66 14.93
C TYR A 143 2.63 -4.11 14.77
N ASP A 144 3.22 -4.53 15.88
CA ASP A 144 4.57 -5.09 15.84
C ASP A 144 4.64 -6.27 14.89
N GLY A 145 5.70 -6.28 14.10
CA GLY A 145 5.94 -7.34 13.16
C GLY A 145 5.27 -7.17 11.79
N VAL A 146 4.40 -6.18 11.64
CA VAL A 146 3.63 -5.92 10.42
C VAL A 146 4.30 -4.81 9.60
N SER A 147 4.10 -4.84 8.28
CA SER A 147 4.52 -3.77 7.37
C SER A 147 3.72 -2.48 7.62
N LEU A 148 4.37 -1.32 7.45
CA LEU A 148 3.69 -0.01 7.43
C LEU A 148 2.68 0.10 6.29
N ASP A 149 2.91 -0.64 5.22
CA ASP A 149 2.11 -0.61 3.99
C ASP A 149 1.14 -1.79 3.90
N ALA A 150 0.92 -2.52 5.01
CA ALA A 150 0.02 -3.65 5.07
C ALA A 150 -1.42 -3.24 4.74
N ILE A 151 -2.11 -4.09 3.97
CA ILE A 151 -3.52 -3.94 3.64
C ILE A 151 -4.33 -4.76 4.62
N TRP A 152 -5.15 -4.09 5.41
CA TRP A 152 -6.04 -4.70 6.40
C TRP A 152 -7.44 -4.84 5.82
N ALA A 153 -7.94 -6.06 5.74
CA ALA A 153 -9.30 -6.35 5.26
C ALA A 153 -9.89 -7.58 5.94
N VAL A 154 -11.19 -7.71 5.92
CA VAL A 154 -11.87 -8.96 6.29
C VAL A 154 -11.78 -9.91 5.12
N ARG A 155 -11.35 -11.15 5.37
CA ARG A 155 -11.25 -12.17 4.33
C ARG A 155 -12.63 -12.64 3.91
N SER A 156 -12.89 -12.66 2.60
CA SER A 156 -14.09 -13.21 1.99
C SER A 156 -13.79 -14.54 1.30
N LEU A 157 -14.70 -15.48 1.41
CA LEU A 157 -14.71 -16.75 0.67
C LEU A 157 -15.56 -16.67 -0.61
N GLY A 158 -16.12 -15.49 -0.89
CA GLY A 158 -17.05 -15.27 -1.99
C GLY A 158 -18.51 -15.37 -1.56
N ILE A 159 -19.38 -15.57 -2.56
CA ILE A 159 -20.83 -15.56 -2.37
C ILE A 159 -21.33 -16.98 -2.21
N ASP A 160 -22.17 -17.21 -1.21
CA ASP A 160 -22.85 -18.49 -1.01
C ASP A 160 -23.85 -18.72 -2.14
N PRO A 161 -23.70 -19.81 -2.94
CA PRO A 161 -24.62 -20.09 -4.04
C PRO A 161 -26.06 -20.36 -3.59
N THR A 162 -26.28 -20.72 -2.34
CA THR A 162 -27.61 -21.11 -1.84
C THR A 162 -28.47 -19.89 -1.51
N ASN A 163 -27.88 -18.82 -0.99
CA ASN A 163 -28.61 -17.66 -0.45
C ASN A 163 -28.15 -16.30 -0.96
N GLY A 164 -27.02 -16.27 -1.74
CA GLY A 164 -26.49 -15.05 -2.31
C GLY A 164 -25.81 -14.08 -1.33
N GLN A 165 -25.58 -14.52 -0.11
CA GLN A 165 -24.85 -13.74 0.91
C GLN A 165 -23.34 -13.96 0.77
N GLU A 166 -22.56 -12.95 1.16
CA GLU A 166 -21.11 -13.04 1.20
C GLU A 166 -20.66 -13.77 2.48
N ILE A 167 -19.76 -14.75 2.31
CA ILE A 167 -19.19 -15.53 3.40
C ILE A 167 -17.87 -14.88 3.81
N TYR A 168 -17.79 -14.39 5.04
CA TYR A 168 -16.57 -13.84 5.62
C TYR A 168 -15.87 -14.86 6.53
N LEU A 169 -14.60 -14.64 6.81
CA LEU A 169 -13.83 -15.35 7.82
C LEU A 169 -13.56 -14.42 8.99
N ASP A 170 -13.88 -14.88 10.20
CA ASP A 170 -13.46 -14.23 11.43
C ASP A 170 -11.93 -14.34 11.65
N LYS A 171 -11.37 -13.69 12.66
CA LYS A 171 -9.95 -13.81 13.02
C LYS A 171 -9.50 -15.24 13.31
N LYS A 172 -10.42 -16.11 13.76
CA LYS A 172 -10.15 -17.51 14.09
C LYS A 172 -10.26 -18.44 12.87
N GLY A 173 -10.74 -17.92 11.73
CA GLY A 173 -10.95 -18.69 10.51
C GLY A 173 -12.31 -19.37 10.40
N ASN A 174 -13.26 -19.05 11.29
CA ASN A 174 -14.62 -19.55 11.18
C ASN A 174 -15.41 -18.75 10.14
N ARG A 175 -16.37 -19.42 9.49
CA ARG A 175 -17.26 -18.79 8.51
C ARG A 175 -18.38 -18.01 9.20
N THR A 176 -18.66 -16.81 8.68
CA THR A 176 -19.77 -15.96 9.15
C THR A 176 -20.35 -15.19 7.96
N TYR A 177 -21.62 -14.85 8.01
CA TYR A 177 -22.26 -13.93 7.05
C TYR A 177 -22.20 -12.48 7.52
N THR A 178 -21.80 -12.24 8.76
CA THR A 178 -21.74 -10.90 9.34
C THR A 178 -20.36 -10.30 9.11
N TYR A 179 -20.30 -9.16 8.41
CA TYR A 179 -19.08 -8.35 8.30
C TYR A 179 -18.77 -7.68 9.63
N ARG A 180 -17.59 -7.89 10.16
CA ARG A 180 -17.10 -7.22 11.38
C ARG A 180 -15.72 -6.66 11.13
N VAL A 181 -15.55 -5.37 11.39
CA VAL A 181 -14.25 -4.72 11.26
C VAL A 181 -13.20 -5.30 12.20
N SER A 182 -13.65 -5.77 13.37
CA SER A 182 -12.79 -6.50 14.31
C SER A 182 -12.12 -7.74 13.71
N ASP A 183 -12.68 -8.31 12.65
CA ASP A 183 -12.16 -9.51 11.97
C ASP A 183 -11.15 -9.21 10.85
N GLN A 184 -10.78 -7.94 10.68
CA GLN A 184 -9.73 -7.57 9.73
C GLN A 184 -8.39 -8.19 10.10
N VAL A 185 -7.72 -8.71 9.08
CA VAL A 185 -6.37 -9.27 9.12
C VAL A 185 -5.52 -8.69 7.99
N VAL A 186 -4.21 -8.88 8.06
CA VAL A 186 -3.33 -8.50 6.96
C VAL A 186 -3.63 -9.42 5.77
N CYS A 187 -4.14 -8.85 4.70
CA CYS A 187 -4.48 -9.56 3.46
C CYS A 187 -3.45 -9.34 2.35
N GLY A 188 -2.59 -8.34 2.50
CA GLY A 188 -1.59 -8.01 1.50
C GLY A 188 -0.66 -6.88 1.92
N ASP A 189 0.23 -6.50 1.01
CA ASP A 189 1.17 -5.40 1.18
C ASP A 189 1.19 -4.53 -0.09
N LYS A 190 1.23 -3.22 0.09
CA LYS A 190 1.38 -2.27 -1.02
C LYS A 190 2.80 -2.25 -1.57
N LEU A 191 3.78 -2.66 -0.74
CA LEU A 191 5.17 -2.76 -1.18
C LEU A 191 5.36 -3.96 -2.11
N PRO A 192 6.07 -3.76 -3.24
CA PRO A 192 6.40 -4.87 -4.13
C PRO A 192 7.44 -5.79 -3.48
N ASP A 193 7.33 -7.08 -3.79
CA ASP A 193 8.39 -8.04 -3.46
C ASP A 193 9.66 -7.72 -4.24
N PHE A 194 9.51 -7.34 -5.52
CA PHE A 194 10.61 -6.92 -6.39
C PHE A 194 10.15 -5.81 -7.31
N GLN A 195 11.03 -4.85 -7.55
CA GLN A 195 10.86 -3.84 -8.58
C GLN A 195 12.20 -3.57 -9.25
N GLY A 196 12.16 -3.07 -10.47
CA GLY A 196 13.41 -2.80 -11.15
C GLY A 196 13.25 -2.30 -12.56
N THR A 197 14.37 -2.25 -13.24
CA THR A 197 14.47 -1.91 -14.65
C THR A 197 15.30 -2.96 -15.37
N ALA A 198 14.93 -3.24 -16.61
CA ALA A 198 15.72 -4.03 -17.54
C ALA A 198 15.74 -3.29 -18.86
N GLY A 199 16.90 -3.18 -19.47
CA GLY A 199 17.04 -2.44 -20.71
C GLY A 199 18.22 -2.91 -21.53
N PHE A 200 18.28 -2.43 -22.75
CA PHE A 200 19.43 -2.63 -23.63
C PHE A 200 19.73 -1.37 -24.41
N MET A 201 20.98 -1.24 -24.75
CA MET A 201 21.50 -0.22 -25.66
C MET A 201 22.26 -0.92 -26.77
N PHE A 202 21.86 -0.65 -27.99
CA PHE A 202 22.50 -1.14 -29.23
C PHE A 202 22.96 0.03 -30.06
N SER A 203 24.20 -0.02 -30.52
CA SER A 203 24.75 0.95 -31.48
C SER A 203 25.46 0.20 -32.56
N TYR A 204 25.23 0.60 -33.83
CA TYR A 204 25.91 0.06 -34.99
C TYR A 204 25.99 1.10 -36.10
N LYS A 205 27.20 1.50 -36.49
CA LYS A 205 27.48 2.41 -37.62
C LYS A 205 26.65 3.70 -37.66
N GLY A 206 26.35 4.26 -36.47
CA GLY A 206 25.59 5.52 -36.33
C GLY A 206 24.10 5.35 -36.11
N ILE A 207 23.60 4.11 -36.13
CA ILE A 207 22.22 3.80 -35.66
C ILE A 207 22.29 3.43 -34.18
N GLU A 208 21.49 4.11 -33.38
CA GLU A 208 21.40 3.82 -31.95
C GLU A 208 19.97 3.45 -31.59
N LEU A 209 19.83 2.38 -30.81
CA LEU A 209 18.56 1.93 -30.25
C LEU A 209 18.71 1.73 -28.74
N ASN A 210 17.88 2.41 -27.97
CA ASN A 210 17.83 2.27 -26.52
C ASN A 210 16.39 1.93 -26.11
N ALA A 211 16.23 0.86 -25.31
CA ALA A 211 14.96 0.50 -24.73
C ALA A 211 15.14 0.16 -23.25
N THR A 212 14.27 0.72 -22.40
CA THR A 212 14.26 0.46 -20.98
C THR A 212 12.84 0.13 -20.53
N PHE A 213 12.69 -0.99 -19.84
CA PHE A 213 11.45 -1.47 -19.28
C PHE A 213 11.53 -1.38 -17.75
N ARG A 214 10.47 -0.89 -17.13
CA ARG A 214 10.29 -0.94 -15.68
C ARG A 214 9.31 -2.06 -15.35
N PHE A 215 9.65 -2.83 -14.33
CA PHE A 215 8.78 -3.89 -13.82
C PHE A 215 8.60 -3.75 -12.31
N GLN A 216 7.46 -4.25 -11.85
CA GLN A 216 7.10 -4.33 -10.44
C GLN A 216 6.29 -5.61 -10.24
N TYR A 217 6.61 -6.37 -9.20
CA TYR A 217 5.97 -7.64 -8.91
C TYR A 217 5.65 -7.77 -7.42
N GLY A 218 4.51 -8.38 -7.10
CA GLY A 218 4.09 -8.69 -5.73
C GLY A 218 3.39 -7.57 -4.98
N ALA A 219 3.39 -6.32 -5.50
CA ALA A 219 2.61 -5.25 -4.89
C ALA A 219 1.11 -5.53 -5.02
N GLN A 220 0.37 -5.27 -3.95
CA GLN A 220 -1.07 -5.44 -3.91
C GLN A 220 -1.76 -4.12 -3.66
N MET A 221 -2.98 -4.00 -4.14
CA MET A 221 -3.81 -2.81 -3.93
C MET A 221 -5.26 -3.23 -3.69
N TYR A 222 -5.86 -2.66 -2.67
CA TYR A 222 -7.29 -2.84 -2.45
C TYR A 222 -8.09 -2.10 -3.53
N ASN A 223 -8.96 -2.82 -4.23
CA ASN A 223 -9.73 -2.27 -5.33
C ASN A 223 -11.01 -1.57 -4.84
N GLN A 224 -10.85 -0.41 -4.21
CA GLN A 224 -11.98 0.39 -3.71
C GLN A 224 -12.97 0.76 -4.82
N THR A 225 -12.49 0.98 -6.04
CA THR A 225 -13.37 1.31 -7.17
C THR A 225 -14.32 0.17 -7.49
N LEU A 226 -13.86 -1.09 -7.40
CA LEU A 226 -14.71 -2.25 -7.59
C LEU A 226 -15.79 -2.31 -6.51
N VAL A 227 -15.41 -2.10 -5.26
CA VAL A 227 -16.33 -2.09 -4.12
C VAL A 227 -17.39 -1.00 -4.28
N ASP A 228 -16.99 0.23 -4.57
CA ASP A 228 -17.90 1.39 -4.62
C ASP A 228 -18.78 1.39 -5.89
N LYS A 229 -18.24 0.93 -7.02
CA LYS A 229 -18.91 1.07 -8.33
C LYS A 229 -19.58 -0.20 -8.83
N VAL A 230 -19.22 -1.35 -8.27
CA VAL A 230 -19.78 -2.64 -8.67
C VAL A 230 -20.47 -3.34 -7.51
N GLU A 231 -19.77 -3.59 -6.41
CA GLU A 231 -20.36 -4.32 -5.27
C GLU A 231 -21.46 -3.54 -4.58
N ASN A 232 -21.18 -2.28 -4.23
CA ASN A 232 -22.09 -1.38 -3.52
C ASN A 232 -22.55 -0.21 -4.42
N ALA A 233 -22.78 -0.49 -5.71
CA ALA A 233 -23.14 0.54 -6.68
C ALA A 233 -24.49 1.21 -6.33
N SER A 234 -24.53 2.54 -6.42
CA SER A 234 -25.78 3.28 -6.32
C SER A 234 -26.60 3.12 -7.61
N LEU A 235 -27.80 2.59 -7.49
CA LEU A 235 -28.72 2.37 -8.62
C LEU A 235 -29.42 3.66 -9.08
N LYS A 236 -29.12 4.82 -8.47
CA LYS A 236 -29.72 6.11 -8.84
C LYS A 236 -29.13 6.74 -10.11
N GLY A 237 -28.12 6.13 -10.71
CA GLY A 237 -27.43 6.62 -11.90
C GLY A 237 -26.95 5.48 -12.80
N ASN A 238 -26.12 5.82 -13.78
CA ASN A 238 -25.53 4.82 -14.64
C ASN A 238 -24.53 3.95 -13.85
N VAL A 239 -24.67 2.65 -14.01
CA VAL A 239 -23.85 1.65 -13.32
C VAL A 239 -23.02 0.83 -14.30
N ASP A 240 -21.94 0.24 -13.81
CA ASP A 240 -21.11 -0.70 -14.57
C ASP A 240 -21.95 -1.95 -14.92
N LYS A 241 -21.75 -2.49 -16.13
CA LYS A 241 -22.45 -3.69 -16.59
C LYS A 241 -22.28 -4.89 -15.64
N ARG A 242 -21.13 -4.99 -14.97
CA ARG A 242 -20.83 -6.04 -13.97
C ARG A 242 -21.78 -6.03 -12.78
N VAL A 243 -22.36 -4.87 -12.44
CA VAL A 243 -23.40 -4.76 -11.40
C VAL A 243 -24.59 -5.65 -11.71
N TYR A 244 -24.91 -5.80 -12.98
CA TYR A 244 -26.03 -6.64 -13.44
C TYR A 244 -25.62 -8.07 -13.73
N ASP A 245 -24.59 -8.29 -14.54
CA ASP A 245 -24.20 -9.60 -15.07
C ASP A 245 -23.49 -10.48 -14.01
N GLY A 246 -22.79 -9.86 -13.07
CA GLY A 246 -22.03 -10.55 -12.03
C GLY A 246 -22.77 -10.85 -10.74
N ARG A 247 -24.07 -10.50 -10.64
CA ARG A 247 -24.85 -10.66 -9.40
C ARG A 247 -25.50 -12.02 -9.29
N TRP A 248 -25.49 -12.53 -8.06
CA TRP A 248 -26.30 -13.67 -7.68
C TRP A 248 -27.79 -13.31 -7.72
N ARG A 249 -28.63 -14.17 -8.29
CA ARG A 249 -30.09 -13.98 -8.45
C ARG A 249 -30.90 -15.17 -8.00
N ASN A 250 -30.44 -16.38 -8.33
CA ASN A 250 -31.17 -17.60 -8.07
C ASN A 250 -30.31 -18.59 -7.29
N PRO A 251 -30.90 -19.40 -6.40
CA PRO A 251 -30.18 -20.50 -5.74
C PRO A 251 -29.45 -21.38 -6.76
N GLY A 252 -28.14 -21.59 -6.51
CA GLY A 252 -27.25 -22.32 -7.39
C GLY A 252 -26.37 -21.45 -8.30
N ASP A 253 -26.62 -20.13 -8.36
CA ASP A 253 -25.80 -19.22 -9.16
C ASP A 253 -24.39 -19.09 -8.56
N LEU A 254 -23.36 -19.34 -9.37
CA LEU A 254 -21.96 -19.10 -9.03
C LEU A 254 -21.56 -17.71 -9.54
N LYS A 255 -21.75 -16.68 -8.74
CA LYS A 255 -21.51 -15.29 -9.11
C LYS A 255 -20.56 -14.60 -8.14
N PRO A 256 -19.72 -13.65 -8.63
CA PRO A 256 -18.73 -12.96 -7.79
C PRO A 256 -19.33 -11.90 -6.84
N TYR A 257 -20.59 -11.45 -7.08
CA TYR A 257 -21.20 -10.38 -6.29
C TYR A 257 -22.50 -10.82 -5.65
N LYS A 258 -22.69 -10.41 -4.38
CA LYS A 258 -23.90 -10.68 -3.60
C LYS A 258 -25.16 -10.09 -4.23
N THR A 259 -26.34 -10.56 -3.82
CA THR A 259 -27.62 -10.02 -4.28
C THR A 259 -27.77 -8.53 -3.98
N LEU A 260 -28.48 -7.79 -4.84
CA LEU A 260 -28.69 -6.34 -4.69
C LEU A 260 -29.53 -5.98 -3.46
N GLY A 261 -30.42 -6.86 -3.02
CA GLY A 261 -31.31 -6.61 -1.88
C GLY A 261 -30.64 -6.65 -0.50
N ASN A 262 -29.44 -7.24 -0.39
CA ASN A 262 -28.73 -7.39 0.87
C ASN A 262 -27.68 -6.29 1.13
N GLN A 263 -27.73 -5.19 0.41
CA GLN A 263 -26.80 -4.08 0.65
C GLN A 263 -27.08 -3.31 1.94
N TRP A 264 -28.30 -3.41 2.49
CA TRP A 264 -28.77 -2.55 3.58
C TRP A 264 -29.80 -3.28 4.47
N VAL A 265 -29.50 -4.43 4.97
CA VAL A 265 -30.17 -4.86 6.21
C VAL A 265 -29.42 -4.16 7.32
N ALA A 266 -29.78 -2.91 7.62
CA ALA A 266 -29.60 -2.41 8.95
C ALA A 266 -30.28 -3.42 9.88
N GLU A 267 -29.58 -3.93 10.88
CA GLU A 267 -30.27 -4.60 11.98
C GLU A 267 -31.35 -3.63 12.46
N GLU A 268 -32.60 -4.02 12.33
CA GLU A 268 -33.72 -3.26 12.88
C GLU A 268 -33.45 -3.14 14.38
N GLY A 269 -33.09 -1.95 14.84
CA GLY A 269 -33.01 -1.74 16.26
C GLY A 269 -32.19 -0.58 16.79
N GLU A 270 -31.76 0.42 16.03
CA GLU A 270 -31.30 1.67 16.66
C GLU A 270 -31.63 2.88 15.75
N TYR A 271 -32.71 3.56 16.12
CA TYR A 271 -32.98 4.95 15.78
C TYR A 271 -32.56 5.85 16.92
#